data_90412541f04e0a1e831a40ff2f499913
#
_entry.id   90412541f04e0a1e831a40ff2f499913
#
_cell.length_a   1.000
_cell.length_b   1.000
_cell.length_c   1.000
_cell.angle_alpha   90.00
_cell.angle_beta   90.00
_cell.angle_gamma   90.00
#
_symmetry.space_group_name_H-M   'P 1'
#
loop_
_entity.id
_entity.type
_entity.pdbx_description
1 polymer ?
#
loop_
_entity_poly.entity_id
_entity_poly.type
_entity_poly.pdbx_seq_one_letter_code
_entity_poly.pdbx_strand_id
1 'polypeptide(L)'
;TSYLTFGFRPVLEVLNADTLGADGLKAVTLNLGGGKLGGSSDAIHIIVKNGSKFTAPASGGLTRPAGDTGSYFMWLDSNGNSYAPGASVPADVTELTVQWTAPTYTVTLNAGDGTINSGNVTSYTYGVGATLPTDVTRTGYTFKGWYDNENLTGSPVTAIGGTEMGNKEYWAKWEANT
;
A
#
# COMPACT_ATOMS: atom_id res chain seq x y z
N THR A 1 26.38 -7.28 16.30
CA THR A 1 25.19 -6.69 15.71
C THR A 1 23.95 -7.11 16.47
N SER A 2 23.12 -6.15 16.80
CA SER A 2 21.90 -6.40 17.53
C SER A 2 20.72 -6.54 16.58
N TYR A 3 19.82 -7.43 16.90
CA TYR A 3 18.60 -7.67 16.12
C TYR A 3 17.39 -7.51 17.00
N LEU A 4 16.32 -6.92 16.45
CA LEU A 4 15.07 -6.69 17.17
C LEU A 4 13.95 -7.48 16.50
N THR A 5 13.03 -7.99 17.31
CA THR A 5 11.76 -8.50 16.81
C THR A 5 10.72 -7.42 16.91
N PHE A 6 9.92 -7.29 15.86
CA PHE A 6 8.89 -6.26 15.75
C PHE A 6 7.54 -6.78 16.23
N GLY A 7 6.69 -5.85 16.64
CA GLY A 7 5.28 -6.09 16.80
C GLY A 7 4.76 -6.06 18.23
N PHE A 8 5.58 -6.38 19.22
CA PHE A 8 5.09 -6.41 20.60
C PHE A 8 5.96 -5.60 21.52
N ARG A 9 6.95 -6.22 22.02
CA ARG A 9 8.02 -5.56 22.75
C ARG A 9 9.32 -6.01 22.10
N PRO A 10 10.28 -5.12 21.94
CA PRO A 10 11.55 -5.49 21.35
C PRO A 10 12.24 -6.55 22.21
N VAL A 11 12.67 -7.62 21.56
CA VAL A 11 13.56 -8.60 22.15
C VAL A 11 14.91 -8.40 21.49
N LEU A 12 15.91 -8.06 22.27
CA LEU A 12 17.25 -7.87 21.78
C LEU A 12 18.01 -9.18 21.84
N GLU A 13 18.40 -9.67 20.67
CA GLU A 13 19.20 -10.87 20.53
C GLU A 13 20.51 -10.55 19.83
N VAL A 14 21.57 -11.25 20.22
CA VAL A 14 22.87 -11.15 19.55
C VAL A 14 23.08 -12.44 18.80
N LEU A 15 23.11 -12.32 17.47
CA LEU A 15 23.36 -13.44 16.57
C LEU A 15 24.67 -13.23 15.84
N ASN A 16 25.34 -14.33 15.52
CA ASN A 16 26.55 -14.29 14.72
C ASN A 16 26.30 -14.86 13.32
N ALA A 17 27.28 -14.74 12.45
CA ALA A 17 27.15 -15.19 11.07
C ALA A 17 26.98 -16.71 10.95
N ASP A 18 27.45 -17.47 11.93
CA ASP A 18 27.32 -18.92 11.91
C ASP A 18 25.88 -19.36 12.19
N THR A 19 25.11 -18.55 12.95
CA THR A 19 23.70 -18.80 13.21
C THR A 19 22.84 -18.45 12.00
N LEU A 20 23.16 -17.32 11.33
CA LEU A 20 22.44 -16.88 10.16
C LEU A 20 22.75 -17.78 8.97
N GLY A 21 21.72 -18.34 8.37
CA GLY A 21 21.85 -19.26 7.25
C GLY A 21 22.04 -20.72 7.68
N ALA A 22 22.78 -20.98 8.75
CA ALA A 22 23.01 -22.33 9.23
C ALA A 22 21.73 -22.99 9.75
N ASP A 23 20.89 -22.21 10.43
CA ASP A 23 19.61 -22.69 10.96
C ASP A 23 18.42 -22.32 10.08
N GLY A 24 18.67 -21.96 8.82
CA GLY A 24 17.62 -21.53 7.91
C GLY A 24 17.07 -20.14 8.23
N LEU A 25 17.87 -19.30 8.88
CA LEU A 25 17.50 -17.92 9.22
C LEU A 25 18.24 -16.94 8.30
N LYS A 26 17.61 -15.78 8.07
CA LYS A 26 18.26 -14.66 7.37
C LYS A 26 17.93 -13.36 8.07
N ALA A 27 18.79 -12.36 7.89
CA ALA A 27 18.53 -11.00 8.34
C ALA A 27 17.86 -10.21 7.22
N VAL A 28 16.86 -9.44 7.56
CA VAL A 28 16.26 -8.44 6.67
C VAL A 28 16.58 -7.07 7.24
N THR A 29 17.14 -6.20 6.41
CA THR A 29 17.50 -4.85 6.80
C THR A 29 16.31 -3.93 6.63
N LEU A 30 16.01 -3.16 7.66
CA LEU A 30 14.94 -2.17 7.65
C LEU A 30 15.57 -0.78 7.72
N ASN A 31 15.43 -0.03 6.63
CA ASN A 31 15.91 1.35 6.56
C ASN A 31 14.76 2.28 6.94
N LEU A 32 15.02 3.24 7.83
CA LEU A 32 13.97 4.05 8.42
C LEU A 32 13.54 5.25 7.57
N GLY A 33 14.19 5.47 6.42
CA GLY A 33 13.78 6.52 5.48
C GLY A 33 13.78 7.93 6.07
N GLY A 34 14.71 8.22 6.96
CA GLY A 34 14.77 9.49 7.68
C GLY A 34 14.05 9.49 9.02
N GLY A 35 13.27 8.44 9.30
CA GLY A 35 12.63 8.29 10.60
C GLY A 35 13.56 7.73 11.65
N LYS A 36 13.03 7.49 12.85
CA LYS A 36 13.81 7.01 13.99
C LYS A 36 13.07 5.96 14.79
N LEU A 37 13.83 5.08 15.40
CA LEU A 37 13.33 4.14 16.41
C LEU A 37 14.12 4.39 17.71
N GLY A 38 13.40 4.76 18.77
CA GLY A 38 14.04 5.04 20.05
C GLY A 38 15.08 6.18 19.99
N GLY A 39 14.90 7.14 19.09
CA GLY A 39 15.82 8.24 18.90
C GLY A 39 16.98 7.95 17.95
N SER A 40 17.11 6.72 17.44
CA SER A 40 18.15 6.33 16.50
C SER A 40 17.60 6.24 15.09
N SER A 41 18.34 6.78 14.12
CA SER A 41 18.03 6.65 12.68
C SER A 41 18.75 5.48 12.02
N ASP A 42 19.46 4.67 12.77
CA ASP A 42 20.20 3.52 12.25
C ASP A 42 19.24 2.46 11.69
N ALA A 43 19.70 1.76 10.66
CA ALA A 43 18.95 0.64 10.12
C ALA A 43 18.74 -0.44 11.18
N ILE A 44 17.59 -1.11 11.09
CA ILE A 44 17.22 -2.19 11.99
C ILE A 44 17.35 -3.50 11.23
N HIS A 45 17.67 -4.56 11.94
CA HIS A 45 17.72 -5.90 11.36
C HIS A 45 16.71 -6.78 12.06
N ILE A 46 15.87 -7.45 11.28
CA ILE A 46 14.98 -8.50 11.80
C ILE A 46 15.45 -9.84 11.29
N ILE A 47 15.16 -10.87 12.06
CA ILE A 47 15.51 -12.24 11.67
C ILE A 47 14.23 -12.95 11.25
N VAL A 48 14.27 -13.53 10.07
CA VAL A 48 13.14 -14.26 9.49
C VAL A 48 13.63 -15.61 8.97
N LYS A 49 12.67 -16.51 8.74
CA LYS A 49 13.00 -17.83 8.20
C LYS A 49 13.43 -17.68 6.74
N ASN A 50 14.60 -18.22 6.42
CA ASN A 50 15.14 -18.22 5.07
C ASN A 50 14.25 -19.07 4.15
N GLY A 51 13.98 -18.57 2.95
CA GLY A 51 13.18 -19.28 1.95
C GLY A 51 11.67 -19.23 2.19
N SER A 52 11.20 -18.48 3.19
CA SER A 52 9.78 -18.33 3.47
C SER A 52 9.35 -16.87 3.38
N LYS A 53 8.10 -16.64 3.01
CA LYS A 53 7.48 -15.32 3.13
C LYS A 53 7.47 -14.90 4.58
N PHE A 54 7.55 -13.61 4.82
CA PHE A 54 7.47 -13.06 6.17
C PHE A 54 6.49 -11.88 6.20
N THR A 55 6.12 -11.47 7.41
CA THR A 55 5.17 -10.38 7.60
C THR A 55 5.91 -9.05 7.69
N ALA A 56 5.47 -8.05 6.94
CA ALA A 56 6.03 -6.70 7.01
C ALA A 56 5.83 -6.15 8.44
N PRO A 57 6.88 -5.56 9.05
CA PRO A 57 6.79 -5.11 10.44
C PRO A 57 5.77 -4.01 10.65
N ALA A 58 5.21 -3.95 11.85
CA ALA A 58 4.35 -2.85 12.27
C ALA A 58 5.16 -1.58 12.47
N SER A 59 4.48 -0.44 12.36
CA SER A 59 5.12 0.88 12.51
C SER A 59 5.29 1.33 13.96
N GLY A 60 4.88 0.51 14.92
CA GLY A 60 4.90 0.89 16.34
C GLY A 60 6.30 1.29 16.82
N GLY A 61 6.39 2.42 17.48
CA GLY A 61 7.66 2.93 17.99
C GLY A 61 8.49 3.73 16.99
N LEU A 62 8.14 3.76 15.71
CA LEU A 62 8.84 4.57 14.73
C LEU A 62 8.36 6.01 14.78
N THR A 63 9.31 6.94 14.76
CA THR A 63 9.04 8.38 14.74
C THR A 63 9.26 8.91 13.33
N ARG A 64 8.32 9.71 12.84
CA ARG A 64 8.37 10.29 11.50
C ARG A 64 9.51 11.30 11.37
N PRO A 65 10.06 11.47 10.17
CA PRO A 65 11.02 12.54 9.92
C PRO A 65 10.40 13.92 10.19
N ALA A 66 11.22 14.86 10.63
CA ALA A 66 10.78 16.24 10.85
C ALA A 66 10.27 16.84 9.53
N GLY A 67 9.10 17.44 9.58
CA GLY A 67 8.48 18.06 8.41
C GLY A 67 7.65 17.11 7.53
N ASP A 68 7.67 15.82 7.80
CA ASP A 68 6.79 14.89 7.11
C ASP A 68 5.36 15.04 7.64
N THR A 69 4.43 15.39 6.75
CA THR A 69 3.02 15.55 7.07
C THR A 69 2.17 14.38 6.59
N GLY A 70 2.77 13.40 5.93
CA GLY A 70 2.07 12.21 5.48
C GLY A 70 1.52 11.40 6.64
N SER A 71 0.30 10.87 6.48
CA SER A 71 -0.35 10.08 7.52
C SER A 71 -0.01 8.59 7.41
N TYR A 72 0.69 8.20 6.36
CA TYR A 72 0.92 6.81 6.04
C TYR A 72 2.36 6.43 6.01
N PHE A 73 2.51 5.14 6.09
CA PHE A 73 3.73 4.42 6.24
C PHE A 73 3.61 3.14 5.43
N MET A 74 4.54 2.92 4.53
CA MET A 74 4.64 1.69 3.76
C MET A 74 6.09 1.25 3.75
N TRP A 75 6.31 -0.05 3.59
CA TRP A 75 7.62 -0.60 3.34
C TRP A 75 7.82 -0.77 1.84
N LEU A 76 8.99 -0.36 1.34
CA LEU A 76 9.35 -0.56 -0.07
C LEU A 76 10.53 -1.52 -0.15
N ASP A 77 10.48 -2.49 -1.07
CA ASP A 77 11.64 -3.31 -1.38
C ASP A 77 12.54 -2.62 -2.41
N SER A 78 13.67 -3.24 -2.74
CA SER A 78 14.63 -2.66 -3.68
C SER A 78 14.11 -2.57 -5.12
N ASN A 79 13.01 -3.26 -5.41
CA ASN A 79 12.38 -3.22 -6.73
C ASN A 79 11.23 -2.21 -6.81
N GLY A 80 10.93 -1.51 -5.70
CA GLY A 80 9.87 -0.53 -5.65
C GLY A 80 8.49 -1.08 -5.29
N ASN A 81 8.39 -2.37 -4.92
CA ASN A 81 7.13 -2.93 -4.45
C ASN A 81 6.82 -2.46 -3.04
N SER A 82 5.55 -2.14 -2.78
CA SER A 82 5.08 -1.60 -1.51
C SER A 82 4.38 -2.66 -0.68
N TYR A 83 4.63 -2.63 0.62
CA TYR A 83 3.99 -3.54 1.58
C TYR A 83 3.46 -2.73 2.75
N ALA A 84 2.17 -2.88 3.06
CA ALA A 84 1.60 -2.30 4.26
C ALA A 84 2.09 -3.07 5.49
N PRO A 85 2.14 -2.45 6.68
CA PRO A 85 2.43 -3.19 7.90
C PRO A 85 1.47 -4.38 8.06
N GLY A 86 2.01 -5.56 8.32
CA GLY A 86 1.23 -6.79 8.40
C GLY A 86 1.03 -7.53 7.09
N ALA A 87 1.44 -6.95 5.95
CA ALA A 87 1.34 -7.61 4.66
C ALA A 87 2.41 -8.70 4.50
N SER A 88 2.14 -9.66 3.64
CA SER A 88 3.10 -10.73 3.32
C SER A 88 4.18 -10.21 2.38
N VAL A 89 5.43 -10.48 2.72
CA VAL A 89 6.60 -10.07 1.93
C VAL A 89 7.25 -11.33 1.33
N PRO A 90 7.61 -11.30 0.04
CA PRO A 90 8.25 -12.47 -0.60
C PRO A 90 9.56 -12.88 0.08
N ALA A 91 9.87 -14.17 -0.02
CA ALA A 91 11.04 -14.76 0.63
C ALA A 91 12.37 -14.23 0.13
N ASP A 92 12.42 -13.67 -1.07
CA ASP A 92 13.66 -13.17 -1.68
C ASP A 92 13.98 -11.72 -1.29
N VAL A 93 13.10 -11.05 -0.56
CA VAL A 93 13.34 -9.68 -0.09
C VAL A 93 14.27 -9.70 1.12
N THR A 94 15.35 -8.94 1.04
CA THR A 94 16.36 -8.83 2.11
C THR A 94 16.49 -7.42 2.66
N GLU A 95 15.82 -6.45 2.05
CA GLU A 95 15.87 -5.05 2.48
C GLU A 95 14.53 -4.38 2.25
N LEU A 96 14.08 -3.63 3.24
CA LEU A 96 12.88 -2.81 3.15
C LEU A 96 13.23 -1.40 3.63
N THR A 97 12.66 -0.39 2.96
CA THR A 97 12.84 1.01 3.34
C THR A 97 11.48 1.62 3.61
N VAL A 98 11.36 2.39 4.68
CA VAL A 98 10.11 3.07 5.01
C VAL A 98 9.82 4.18 4.00
N GLN A 99 8.61 4.18 3.47
CA GLN A 99 8.05 5.31 2.74
C GLN A 99 7.07 6.02 3.67
N TRP A 100 7.42 7.24 4.07
CA TRP A 100 6.63 8.01 5.03
C TRP A 100 5.44 8.74 4.42
N THR A 101 5.46 8.96 3.10
CA THR A 101 4.34 9.54 2.38
C THR A 101 3.55 8.44 1.70
N ALA A 102 2.22 8.58 1.68
CA ALA A 102 1.36 7.59 1.08
C ALA A 102 1.55 7.54 -0.45
N PRO A 103 1.55 6.34 -1.05
CA PRO A 103 1.60 6.22 -2.49
C PRO A 103 0.32 6.73 -3.14
N THR A 104 0.44 7.25 -4.36
CA THR A 104 -0.67 7.72 -5.18
C THR A 104 -0.80 6.82 -6.40
N TYR A 105 -2.03 6.44 -6.73
CA TYR A 105 -2.34 5.56 -7.85
C TYR A 105 -3.26 6.26 -8.83
N THR A 106 -3.25 5.82 -10.09
CA THR A 106 -4.09 6.41 -11.13
C THR A 106 -5.50 5.79 -11.13
N VAL A 107 -6.47 6.60 -11.51
CA VAL A 107 -7.85 6.17 -11.72
C VAL A 107 -8.26 6.49 -13.14
N THR A 108 -8.74 5.50 -13.87
CA THR A 108 -9.27 5.68 -15.22
C THR A 108 -10.77 5.42 -15.19
N LEU A 109 -11.54 6.41 -15.64
CA LEU A 109 -13.00 6.31 -15.71
C LEU A 109 -13.43 6.28 -17.17
N ASN A 110 -14.01 5.16 -17.59
CA ASN A 110 -14.47 4.95 -18.96
C ASN A 110 -15.97 5.26 -19.04
N ALA A 111 -16.31 6.49 -19.34
CA ALA A 111 -17.70 6.91 -19.44
C ALA A 111 -18.37 6.55 -20.77
N GLY A 112 -17.59 6.03 -21.73
CA GLY A 112 -18.10 5.75 -23.07
C GLY A 112 -18.57 7.04 -23.75
N ASP A 113 -19.81 7.06 -24.21
CA ASP A 113 -20.40 8.25 -24.83
C ASP A 113 -20.95 9.24 -23.81
N GLY A 114 -20.77 8.99 -22.53
CA GLY A 114 -21.22 9.87 -21.47
C GLY A 114 -20.23 10.97 -21.15
N THR A 115 -20.67 11.91 -20.33
CA THR A 115 -19.89 13.06 -19.87
C THR A 115 -19.89 13.10 -18.34
N ILE A 116 -18.70 13.21 -17.75
CA ILE A 116 -18.54 13.46 -16.32
C ILE A 116 -18.58 14.97 -16.13
N ASN A 117 -19.69 15.47 -15.55
CA ASN A 117 -19.92 16.90 -15.44
C ASN A 117 -19.19 17.51 -14.24
N SER A 118 -19.04 16.74 -13.16
CA SER A 118 -18.33 17.18 -11.96
C SER A 118 -17.81 15.96 -11.18
N GLY A 119 -16.83 16.18 -10.32
CA GLY A 119 -16.30 15.14 -9.45
C GLY A 119 -15.39 14.15 -10.12
N ASN A 120 -14.85 14.47 -11.31
CA ASN A 120 -13.94 13.57 -12.01
C ASN A 120 -12.73 13.24 -11.13
N VAL A 121 -12.36 11.96 -11.11
CA VAL A 121 -11.23 11.45 -10.33
C VAL A 121 -10.21 10.86 -11.28
N THR A 122 -8.97 11.32 -11.18
CA THR A 122 -7.86 10.83 -12.00
C THR A 122 -6.79 10.11 -11.18
N SER A 123 -6.86 10.25 -9.85
CA SER A 123 -5.92 9.60 -8.94
C SER A 123 -6.53 9.46 -7.56
N TYR A 124 -5.94 8.58 -6.76
CA TYR A 124 -6.28 8.48 -5.34
C TYR A 124 -5.03 8.18 -4.53
N THR A 125 -5.06 8.53 -3.25
CA THR A 125 -3.95 8.33 -2.33
C THR A 125 -4.31 7.21 -1.35
N TYR A 126 -3.37 6.29 -1.13
CA TYR A 126 -3.56 5.23 -0.13
C TYR A 126 -3.91 5.84 1.22
N GLY A 127 -4.94 5.32 1.85
CA GLY A 127 -5.40 5.77 3.15
C GLY A 127 -6.46 6.87 3.11
N VAL A 128 -6.60 7.55 2.00
CA VAL A 128 -7.64 8.55 1.78
C VAL A 128 -8.73 7.99 0.89
N GLY A 129 -8.33 7.30 -0.17
CA GLY A 129 -9.25 6.82 -1.18
C GLY A 129 -9.81 7.94 -2.03
N ALA A 130 -10.95 7.69 -2.66
CA ALA A 130 -11.63 8.70 -3.48
C ALA A 130 -13.10 8.33 -3.62
N THR A 131 -13.94 9.35 -3.85
CA THR A 131 -15.34 9.15 -4.17
C THR A 131 -15.52 9.27 -5.68
N LEU A 132 -16.15 8.27 -6.31
CA LEU A 132 -16.38 8.29 -7.75
C LEU A 132 -17.49 9.28 -8.12
N PRO A 133 -17.42 9.91 -9.32
CA PRO A 133 -18.40 10.90 -9.69
C PRO A 133 -19.79 10.28 -9.89
N THR A 134 -20.82 11.04 -9.54
CA THR A 134 -22.22 10.66 -9.74
C THR A 134 -22.92 11.58 -10.75
N ASP A 135 -22.36 12.75 -11.00
CA ASP A 135 -22.88 13.69 -12.00
C ASP A 135 -22.35 13.33 -13.38
N VAL A 136 -22.87 12.23 -13.91
CA VAL A 136 -22.47 11.66 -15.20
C VAL A 136 -23.71 11.51 -16.05
N THR A 137 -23.69 12.07 -17.25
CA THR A 137 -24.86 12.12 -18.14
C THR A 137 -24.54 11.59 -19.52
N ARG A 138 -25.56 11.02 -20.17
CA ARG A 138 -25.53 10.61 -21.55
C ARG A 138 -26.94 10.78 -22.12
N THR A 139 -27.07 11.49 -23.21
CA THR A 139 -28.35 11.75 -23.85
C THR A 139 -29.08 10.45 -24.19
N GLY A 140 -30.31 10.32 -23.70
CA GLY A 140 -31.14 9.13 -23.92
C GLY A 140 -30.87 7.95 -22.99
N TYR A 141 -29.99 8.13 -21.99
CA TYR A 141 -29.60 7.06 -21.09
C TYR A 141 -29.60 7.55 -19.63
N THR A 142 -29.71 6.59 -18.73
CA THR A 142 -29.59 6.80 -17.28
C THR A 142 -28.32 6.13 -16.79
N PHE A 143 -27.50 6.86 -16.02
CA PHE A 143 -26.28 6.33 -15.42
C PHE A 143 -26.61 5.37 -14.28
N LYS A 144 -26.09 4.16 -14.35
CA LYS A 144 -26.37 3.11 -13.36
C LYS A 144 -25.20 2.81 -12.44
N GLY A 145 -24.08 3.49 -12.58
CA GLY A 145 -22.92 3.36 -11.71
C GLY A 145 -21.65 2.96 -12.44
N TRP A 146 -20.57 2.94 -11.67
CA TRP A 146 -19.25 2.52 -12.14
C TRP A 146 -19.01 1.07 -11.76
N TYR A 147 -18.41 0.30 -12.67
CA TYR A 147 -18.10 -1.11 -12.45
C TYR A 147 -16.61 -1.34 -12.62
N ASP A 148 -16.07 -2.27 -11.86
CA ASP A 148 -14.63 -2.57 -11.84
C ASP A 148 -14.20 -3.54 -12.95
N ASN A 149 -15.10 -3.83 -13.88
CA ASN A 149 -14.81 -4.72 -15.01
C ASN A 149 -15.56 -4.24 -16.26
N GLU A 150 -15.00 -4.57 -17.40
CA GLU A 150 -15.55 -4.15 -18.70
C GLU A 150 -16.89 -4.83 -19.00
N ASN A 151 -17.13 -5.99 -18.42
CA ASN A 151 -18.38 -6.72 -18.61
C ASN A 151 -19.54 -6.17 -17.80
N LEU A 152 -19.29 -5.19 -16.92
CA LEU A 152 -20.31 -4.53 -16.11
C LEU A 152 -21.08 -5.51 -15.20
N THR A 153 -20.34 -6.45 -14.62
CA THR A 153 -20.90 -7.47 -13.73
C THR A 153 -20.60 -7.15 -12.27
N GLY A 154 -21.40 -7.71 -11.38
CA GLY A 154 -21.26 -7.49 -9.95
C GLY A 154 -22.06 -6.28 -9.48
N SER A 155 -21.59 -5.63 -8.44
CA SER A 155 -22.22 -4.43 -7.87
C SER A 155 -21.48 -3.17 -8.29
N PRO A 156 -22.20 -2.05 -8.45
CA PRO A 156 -21.53 -0.79 -8.77
C PRO A 156 -20.61 -0.34 -7.64
N VAL A 157 -19.51 0.31 -8.03
CA VAL A 157 -18.53 0.89 -7.11
C VAL A 157 -18.82 2.38 -6.99
N THR A 158 -18.93 2.87 -5.76
CA THR A 158 -19.22 4.28 -5.48
C THR A 158 -18.01 5.05 -4.97
N ALA A 159 -17.02 4.34 -4.45
CA ALA A 159 -15.83 4.95 -3.87
C ALA A 159 -14.68 3.96 -3.85
N ILE A 160 -13.47 4.51 -3.74
CA ILE A 160 -12.26 3.72 -3.51
C ILE A 160 -11.94 3.84 -2.02
N GLY A 161 -11.85 2.71 -1.34
CA GLY A 161 -11.57 2.68 0.09
C GLY A 161 -10.14 3.08 0.42
N GLY A 162 -9.90 3.49 1.66
CA GLY A 162 -8.59 3.93 2.10
C GLY A 162 -7.53 2.85 2.17
N THR A 163 -7.92 1.59 2.11
CA THR A 163 -6.98 0.46 2.16
C THR A 163 -6.69 -0.14 0.79
N GLU A 164 -7.29 0.40 -0.27
CA GLU A 164 -7.06 -0.12 -1.62
C GLU A 164 -5.74 0.37 -2.19
N MET A 165 -5.15 -0.46 -3.03
CA MET A 165 -3.83 -0.23 -3.61
C MET A 165 -3.87 -0.52 -5.10
N GLY A 166 -2.92 0.07 -5.84
CA GLY A 166 -2.79 -0.15 -7.27
C GLY A 166 -3.65 0.79 -8.10
N ASN A 167 -3.33 0.87 -9.39
CA ASN A 167 -4.10 1.66 -10.34
C ASN A 167 -5.48 1.04 -10.51
N LYS A 168 -6.49 1.88 -10.67
CA LYS A 168 -7.88 1.45 -10.78
C LYS A 168 -8.44 1.88 -12.13
N GLU A 169 -9.34 1.05 -12.65
CA GLU A 169 -10.07 1.35 -13.86
C GLU A 169 -11.53 0.96 -13.67
N TYR A 170 -12.44 1.83 -14.08
CA TYR A 170 -13.88 1.61 -13.94
C TYR A 170 -14.59 1.92 -15.25
N TRP A 171 -15.74 1.28 -15.45
CA TRP A 171 -16.57 1.46 -16.65
C TRP A 171 -17.97 1.87 -16.22
N ALA A 172 -18.51 2.88 -16.91
CA ALA A 172 -19.86 3.38 -16.66
C ALA A 172 -20.89 2.41 -17.25
N LYS A 173 -21.91 2.09 -16.46
CA LYS A 173 -23.06 1.32 -16.93
C LYS A 173 -24.19 2.27 -17.28
N TRP A 174 -24.79 2.08 -18.44
CA TRP A 174 -25.87 2.90 -18.95
C TRP A 174 -27.11 2.06 -19.19
N GLU A 175 -28.27 2.62 -18.91
CA GLU A 175 -29.56 2.05 -19.22
C GLU A 175 -30.31 2.98 -20.14
N ALA A 176 -30.80 2.48 -21.29
CA ALA A 176 -31.54 3.27 -22.24
C ALA A 176 -32.88 3.75 -21.63
N ASN A 177 -33.21 5.01 -21.81
CA ASN A 177 -34.48 5.55 -21.37
C ASN A 177 -35.59 5.10 -22.30
N THR A 178 -36.77 4.92 -21.75
CA THR A 178 -37.96 4.53 -22.53
C THR A 178 -38.85 5.73 -22.82
#